data_0ceaef3f9d4ae5ee3a46cde3490a4703
#
_entry.id   0ceaef3f9d4ae5ee3a46cde3490a4703
#
_cell.length_a   1.000
_cell.length_b   1.000
_cell.length_c   1.000
_cell.angle_alpha   90.00
_cell.angle_beta   90.00
_cell.angle_gamma   90.00
#
_symmetry.space_group_name_H-M   'P 1'
#
loop_
_entity.id
_entity.type
_entity.pdbx_description
1 polymer ?
#
loop_
_entity_poly.entity_id
_entity_poly.type
_entity_poly.pdbx_seq_one_letter_code
_entity_poly.pdbx_strand_id
1 'polypeptide(L)'
;MDILNTSLFGSHTQVELGIGYHNIGTGVLRASNKATKDYVEEHYGQRCGHLPLNARKVCVLLNSLSDENVSHLQYLSQLYGQDIKAITPFEMHQYPQQLSSSQMIVVPYINVPETERRIQTELGGESWGMRGDLVSFLKNKASFYQFIDEFEFEGFQTPDYRISHVFDVSREALKFLHDINEMLTYTGMSDYPLGVMMRAAESDGNYGCSLVYEYQKRIRVVPNGEVTHAVDYSSWEEALAVSQQHLISTMDLQKETRIVISRYIDMHDSPGMSVVIIDGHIESLGWNGQLQLEGSKACVGTSTYKPANASLARLQESYEGHTLTYFEAVLKRAARRFGIDFSSMRGVANIDIILPGDMETMLQKKRGYKPAHYVAECNPRWTNYTDAIMTIIGVNGKKQTIGNMKAVIKEGIATIDKFYLPQALDPKQVRASIFQQDQELKQSGTRIICRMAKQPMGLIFAGDIDKAQQEMTNIVQDLQTVSMRH
;
A
#
# COMPACT_ATOMS: atom_id res chain seq x y z
N MET A 1 24.91 4.68 -17.64
CA MET A 1 23.59 4.23 -18.15
C MET A 1 22.56 5.26 -17.71
N ASP A 2 21.75 5.78 -18.62
CA ASP A 2 20.68 6.73 -18.22
C ASP A 2 19.53 5.93 -17.58
N ILE A 3 19.57 5.84 -16.25
CA ILE A 3 18.63 5.04 -15.48
C ILE A 3 17.18 5.50 -15.65
N LEU A 4 16.96 6.79 -15.92
CA LEU A 4 15.62 7.35 -16.09
C LEU A 4 14.92 6.79 -17.32
N ASN A 5 15.67 6.44 -18.36
CA ASN A 5 15.16 5.87 -19.60
C ASN A 5 15.24 4.34 -19.66
N THR A 6 15.79 3.71 -18.63
CA THR A 6 15.82 2.24 -18.52
C THR A 6 14.42 1.70 -18.26
N SER A 7 14.02 0.66 -19.02
CA SER A 7 12.75 -0.03 -18.79
C SER A 7 12.78 -0.78 -17.45
N LEU A 8 11.71 -0.66 -16.66
CA LEU A 8 11.56 -1.35 -15.36
C LEU A 8 11.68 -2.86 -15.51
N PHE A 9 11.14 -3.42 -16.57
CA PHE A 9 11.10 -4.85 -16.80
C PHE A 9 12.21 -5.35 -17.73
N GLY A 10 13.25 -4.52 -17.95
CA GLY A 10 14.38 -4.81 -18.84
C GLY A 10 14.10 -4.52 -20.31
N SER A 11 15.06 -4.83 -21.20
CA SER A 11 14.86 -4.75 -22.66
C SER A 11 14.05 -5.96 -23.13
N HIS A 12 12.75 -5.86 -23.09
CA HIS A 12 11.83 -6.98 -23.39
C HIS A 12 11.67 -7.32 -24.88
N THR A 13 12.60 -6.95 -25.72
CA THR A 13 12.62 -7.40 -27.12
C THR A 13 12.66 -8.93 -27.27
N GLN A 14 12.86 -9.65 -26.15
CA GLN A 14 12.89 -11.10 -26.12
C GLN A 14 11.82 -11.74 -25.19
N VAL A 15 11.03 -10.95 -24.45
CA VAL A 15 9.98 -11.50 -23.57
C VAL A 15 8.72 -11.77 -24.38
N GLU A 16 8.40 -13.03 -24.55
CA GLU A 16 7.20 -13.48 -25.27
C GLU A 16 5.94 -13.33 -24.43
N LEU A 17 6.03 -13.57 -23.10
CA LEU A 17 4.90 -13.57 -22.20
C LEU A 17 5.19 -12.76 -20.94
N GLY A 18 4.39 -11.73 -20.70
CA GLY A 18 4.35 -10.96 -19.48
C GLY A 18 3.09 -11.26 -18.67
N ILE A 19 3.23 -11.58 -17.41
CA ILE A 19 2.12 -11.92 -16.52
C ILE A 19 2.10 -10.97 -15.32
N GLY A 20 0.99 -10.26 -15.14
CA GLY A 20 0.68 -9.55 -13.89
C GLY A 20 -0.05 -10.47 -12.92
N TYR A 21 0.41 -10.51 -11.66
CA TYR A 21 -0.22 -11.29 -10.62
C TYR A 21 -0.50 -10.44 -9.38
N HIS A 22 -1.75 -10.01 -9.23
CA HIS A 22 -2.18 -9.21 -8.08
C HIS A 22 -2.51 -10.10 -6.87
N ASN A 23 -1.49 -10.67 -6.26
CA ASN A 23 -1.59 -11.61 -5.15
C ASN A 23 -1.76 -10.93 -3.77
N ILE A 24 -2.68 -9.97 -3.67
CA ILE A 24 -2.87 -9.18 -2.44
C ILE A 24 -3.42 -10.03 -1.28
N GLY A 25 -4.36 -10.92 -1.53
CA GLY A 25 -4.93 -11.79 -0.50
C GLY A 25 -3.92 -12.80 0.02
N THR A 26 -3.22 -13.48 -0.87
CA THR A 26 -2.25 -14.54 -0.50
C THR A 26 -0.89 -14.00 -0.10
N GLY A 27 -0.47 -12.86 -0.63
CA GLY A 27 0.84 -12.27 -0.36
C GLY A 27 0.81 -11.17 0.69
N VAL A 28 -0.08 -10.18 0.54
CA VAL A 28 -0.12 -9.01 1.44
C VAL A 28 -0.85 -9.33 2.74
N LEU A 29 -2.03 -9.94 2.66
CA LEU A 29 -2.88 -10.28 3.81
C LEU A 29 -2.66 -11.74 4.28
N ARG A 30 -1.44 -12.25 4.16
CA ARG A 30 -1.11 -13.65 4.46
C ARG A 30 -1.57 -14.09 5.86
N ALA A 31 -1.44 -13.22 6.85
CA ALA A 31 -1.86 -13.48 8.22
C ALA A 31 -3.33 -13.12 8.53
N SER A 32 -4.12 -12.68 7.56
CA SER A 32 -5.55 -12.49 7.74
C SER A 32 -6.32 -13.80 7.63
N ASN A 33 -7.52 -13.86 8.20
CA ASN A 33 -8.39 -15.03 8.07
C ASN A 33 -8.78 -15.31 6.60
N LYS A 34 -9.28 -16.52 6.33
CA LYS A 34 -9.59 -16.97 4.96
C LYS A 34 -10.62 -16.08 4.27
N ALA A 35 -11.68 -15.69 4.97
CA ALA A 35 -12.75 -14.88 4.38
C ALA A 35 -12.24 -13.52 3.91
N THR A 36 -11.38 -12.87 4.70
CA THR A 36 -10.73 -11.60 4.32
C THR A 36 -9.83 -11.79 3.10
N LYS A 37 -9.04 -12.86 3.06
CA LYS A 37 -8.16 -13.15 1.91
C LYS A 37 -8.95 -13.36 0.63
N ASP A 38 -9.97 -14.20 0.68
CA ASP A 38 -10.81 -14.53 -0.47
C ASP A 38 -11.52 -13.28 -1.01
N TYR A 39 -12.10 -12.46 -0.11
CA TYR A 39 -12.74 -11.20 -0.48
C TYR A 39 -11.77 -10.25 -1.17
N VAL A 40 -10.61 -10.04 -0.57
CA VAL A 40 -9.61 -9.08 -1.09
C VAL A 40 -9.01 -9.58 -2.41
N GLU A 41 -8.71 -10.86 -2.54
CA GLU A 41 -8.20 -11.44 -3.78
C GLU A 41 -9.21 -11.29 -4.92
N GLU A 42 -10.48 -11.58 -4.67
CA GLU A 42 -11.55 -11.45 -5.65
C GLU A 42 -11.77 -9.98 -6.02
N HIS A 43 -11.72 -9.08 -5.05
CA HIS A 43 -12.04 -7.67 -5.24
C HIS A 43 -10.89 -6.90 -5.91
N TYR A 44 -9.66 -7.09 -5.43
CA TYR A 44 -8.50 -6.34 -5.90
C TYR A 44 -7.67 -7.06 -6.96
N GLY A 45 -7.92 -8.34 -7.25
CA GLY A 45 -7.19 -9.12 -8.24
C GLY A 45 -7.25 -8.56 -9.67
N GLN A 46 -8.21 -7.67 -9.95
CA GLN A 46 -8.37 -6.98 -11.23
C GLN A 46 -7.38 -5.83 -11.46
N ARG A 47 -6.65 -5.39 -10.42
CA ARG A 47 -5.66 -4.32 -10.56
C ARG A 47 -4.51 -4.78 -11.43
N CYS A 48 -4.17 -4.00 -12.43
CA CYS A 48 -3.25 -4.41 -13.48
C CYS A 48 -2.24 -3.32 -13.85
N GLY A 49 -1.94 -2.37 -12.96
CA GLY A 49 -0.97 -1.32 -13.24
C GLY A 49 0.45 -1.85 -13.44
N HIS A 50 0.82 -2.90 -12.73
CA HIS A 50 2.15 -3.51 -12.76
C HIS A 50 2.36 -4.54 -13.87
N LEU A 51 1.56 -4.49 -14.96
CA LEU A 51 1.72 -5.36 -16.11
C LEU A 51 2.98 -5.02 -16.92
N PRO A 52 3.75 -5.99 -17.37
CA PRO A 52 4.86 -5.78 -18.30
C PRO A 52 4.33 -5.59 -19.74
N LEU A 53 3.80 -4.38 -20.02
CA LEU A 53 3.07 -4.07 -21.27
C LEU A 53 3.92 -4.16 -22.55
N ASN A 54 5.23 -4.20 -22.43
CA ASN A 54 6.14 -4.35 -23.57
C ASN A 54 6.47 -5.81 -23.91
N ALA A 55 5.91 -6.78 -23.20
CA ALA A 55 5.94 -8.17 -23.63
C ALA A 55 5.03 -8.40 -24.84
N ARG A 56 5.36 -9.39 -25.70
CA ARG A 56 4.58 -9.72 -26.91
C ARG A 56 3.15 -10.16 -26.60
N LYS A 57 2.98 -10.92 -25.53
CA LYS A 57 1.67 -11.30 -24.95
C LYS A 57 1.61 -10.84 -23.52
N VAL A 58 0.51 -10.22 -23.12
CA VAL A 58 0.28 -9.77 -21.74
C VAL A 58 -0.92 -10.48 -21.17
N CYS A 59 -0.74 -11.04 -19.99
CA CYS A 59 -1.78 -11.76 -19.26
C CYS A 59 -1.91 -11.26 -17.82
N VAL A 60 -3.08 -11.44 -17.25
CA VAL A 60 -3.36 -11.26 -15.82
C VAL A 60 -3.71 -12.62 -15.23
N LEU A 61 -2.99 -12.99 -14.18
CA LEU A 61 -3.32 -14.20 -13.43
C LEU A 61 -4.47 -13.90 -12.46
N LEU A 62 -5.60 -14.57 -12.65
CA LEU A 62 -6.78 -14.48 -11.80
C LEU A 62 -7.08 -15.85 -11.20
N ASN A 63 -7.47 -15.88 -9.92
CA ASN A 63 -7.86 -17.14 -9.26
C ASN A 63 -9.19 -17.69 -9.80
N SER A 64 -10.06 -16.81 -10.31
CA SER A 64 -11.32 -17.19 -10.95
C SER A 64 -11.64 -16.28 -12.14
N LEU A 65 -12.31 -16.84 -13.14
CA LEU A 65 -12.83 -16.10 -14.30
C LEU A 65 -14.33 -15.85 -14.09
N SER A 66 -14.68 -14.71 -13.48
CA SER A 66 -16.06 -14.22 -13.52
C SER A 66 -16.29 -13.36 -14.77
N ASP A 67 -17.54 -13.27 -15.25
CA ASP A 67 -17.90 -12.40 -16.38
C ASP A 67 -17.51 -10.94 -16.12
N GLU A 68 -17.55 -10.52 -14.87
CA GLU A 68 -17.14 -9.17 -14.46
C GLU A 68 -15.62 -8.96 -14.61
N ASN A 69 -14.81 -9.95 -14.20
CA ASN A 69 -13.37 -9.91 -14.37
C ASN A 69 -12.99 -9.87 -15.84
N VAL A 70 -13.58 -10.72 -16.66
CA VAL A 70 -13.36 -10.76 -18.13
C VAL A 70 -13.76 -9.42 -18.75
N SER A 71 -14.95 -8.92 -18.42
CA SER A 71 -15.43 -7.61 -18.93
C SER A 71 -14.52 -6.45 -18.50
N HIS A 72 -13.94 -6.51 -17.29
CA HIS A 72 -12.99 -5.48 -16.84
C HIS A 72 -11.68 -5.57 -17.60
N LEU A 73 -11.15 -6.75 -17.87
CA LEU A 73 -9.93 -6.91 -18.66
C LEU A 73 -10.12 -6.47 -20.12
N GLN A 74 -11.30 -6.66 -20.70
CA GLN A 74 -11.64 -6.09 -22.01
C GLN A 74 -11.61 -4.56 -22.00
N TYR A 75 -12.15 -3.94 -20.94
CA TYR A 75 -12.07 -2.50 -20.75
C TYR A 75 -10.61 -2.03 -20.63
N LEU A 76 -9.76 -2.71 -19.84
CA LEU A 76 -8.34 -2.39 -19.72
C LEU A 76 -7.60 -2.59 -21.06
N SER A 77 -7.94 -3.65 -21.82
CA SER A 77 -7.36 -3.87 -23.15
C SER A 77 -7.65 -2.72 -24.09
N GLN A 78 -8.87 -2.17 -24.06
CA GLN A 78 -9.22 -0.97 -24.83
C GLN A 78 -8.43 0.27 -24.39
N LEU A 79 -8.30 0.46 -23.08
CA LEU A 79 -7.55 1.58 -22.51
C LEU A 79 -6.07 1.54 -22.85
N TYR A 80 -5.44 0.37 -22.77
CA TYR A 80 -4.01 0.18 -23.07
C TYR A 80 -3.72 0.07 -24.57
N GLY A 81 -4.76 -0.14 -25.40
CA GLY A 81 -4.57 -0.43 -26.83
C GLY A 81 -3.82 -1.76 -27.09
N GLN A 82 -3.89 -2.70 -26.15
CA GLN A 82 -3.19 -3.97 -26.17
C GLN A 82 -4.10 -5.10 -25.66
N ASP A 83 -4.08 -6.26 -26.34
CA ASP A 83 -4.85 -7.44 -25.91
C ASP A 83 -4.31 -8.01 -24.59
N ILE A 84 -5.06 -7.83 -23.50
CA ILE A 84 -4.77 -8.35 -22.18
C ILE A 84 -5.68 -9.52 -21.90
N LYS A 85 -5.10 -10.70 -21.69
CA LYS A 85 -5.87 -11.93 -21.41
C LYS A 85 -5.86 -12.28 -19.95
N ALA A 86 -7.01 -12.76 -19.46
CA ALA A 86 -7.05 -13.46 -18.21
C ALA A 86 -6.50 -14.87 -18.39
N ILE A 87 -5.73 -15.33 -17.42
CA ILE A 87 -5.33 -16.74 -17.29
C ILE A 87 -5.61 -17.21 -15.87
N THR A 88 -6.04 -18.44 -15.74
CA THR A 88 -6.21 -19.10 -14.43
C THR A 88 -4.93 -19.88 -14.08
N PRO A 89 -4.74 -20.24 -12.79
CA PRO A 89 -3.64 -21.12 -12.38
C PRO A 89 -3.62 -22.46 -13.18
N PHE A 90 -4.78 -22.98 -13.55
CA PHE A 90 -4.88 -24.21 -14.33
C PHE A 90 -4.35 -24.03 -15.75
N GLU A 91 -4.70 -22.93 -16.41
CA GLU A 91 -4.24 -22.66 -17.78
C GLU A 91 -2.74 -22.34 -17.81
N MET A 92 -2.21 -21.77 -16.72
CA MET A 92 -0.79 -21.46 -16.62
C MET A 92 0.12 -22.69 -16.80
N HIS A 93 -0.30 -23.88 -16.31
CA HIS A 93 0.46 -25.11 -16.49
C HIS A 93 0.68 -25.52 -17.94
N GLN A 94 -0.07 -24.95 -18.87
CA GLN A 94 0.04 -25.23 -20.31
C GLN A 94 1.12 -24.38 -21.02
N TYR A 95 1.49 -23.20 -20.44
CA TYR A 95 2.43 -22.28 -21.04
C TYR A 95 3.92 -22.67 -20.90
N PRO A 96 4.39 -23.21 -19.77
CA PRO A 96 5.81 -23.57 -19.59
C PRO A 96 6.33 -24.59 -20.59
N GLN A 97 5.44 -25.43 -21.15
CA GLN A 97 5.85 -26.43 -22.13
C GLN A 97 6.23 -25.85 -23.51
N GLN A 98 5.92 -24.56 -23.72
CA GLN A 98 6.11 -23.87 -25.01
C GLN A 98 7.18 -22.77 -24.98
N LEU A 99 7.56 -22.27 -23.79
CA LEU A 99 8.45 -21.15 -23.60
C LEU A 99 9.61 -21.50 -22.67
N SER A 100 10.81 -21.00 -22.97
CA SER A 100 11.91 -21.03 -22.01
C SER A 100 11.67 -20.05 -20.87
N SER A 101 12.25 -20.29 -19.69
CA SER A 101 12.12 -19.42 -18.52
C SER A 101 12.56 -17.97 -18.79
N SER A 102 13.54 -17.78 -19.68
CA SER A 102 14.01 -16.45 -20.08
C SER A 102 13.04 -15.68 -21.00
N GLN A 103 12.00 -16.33 -21.52
CA GLN A 103 11.00 -15.72 -22.39
C GLN A 103 9.72 -15.32 -21.65
N MET A 104 9.64 -15.62 -20.36
CA MET A 104 8.47 -15.30 -19.52
C MET A 104 8.90 -14.51 -18.29
N ILE A 105 8.20 -13.40 -18.03
CA ILE A 105 8.35 -12.62 -16.81
C ILE A 105 7.02 -12.57 -16.06
N VAL A 106 7.05 -12.85 -14.77
CA VAL A 106 5.89 -12.73 -13.89
C VAL A 106 6.13 -11.59 -12.91
N VAL A 107 5.22 -10.63 -12.88
CA VAL A 107 5.28 -9.47 -11.99
C VAL A 107 4.23 -9.62 -10.91
N PRO A 108 4.58 -10.15 -9.72
CA PRO A 108 3.65 -10.21 -8.61
C PRO A 108 3.48 -8.83 -7.98
N TYR A 109 2.31 -8.57 -7.41
CA TYR A 109 2.08 -7.37 -6.60
C TYR A 109 3.00 -7.35 -5.37
N ILE A 110 3.24 -8.50 -4.77
CA ILE A 110 4.25 -8.73 -3.75
C ILE A 110 4.94 -10.08 -3.97
N ASN A 111 6.26 -10.08 -3.88
CA ASN A 111 7.06 -11.29 -4.05
C ASN A 111 7.39 -11.93 -2.70
N VAL A 112 6.47 -12.73 -2.14
CA VAL A 112 6.74 -13.53 -0.93
C VAL A 112 7.28 -14.92 -1.29
N PRO A 113 7.95 -15.66 -0.37
CA PRO A 113 8.58 -16.95 -0.70
C PRO A 113 7.64 -17.97 -1.35
N GLU A 114 6.38 -18.00 -0.93
CA GLU A 114 5.37 -18.89 -1.50
C GLU A 114 5.05 -18.52 -2.96
N THR A 115 4.94 -17.22 -3.24
CA THR A 115 4.70 -16.70 -4.60
C THR A 115 5.91 -16.96 -5.50
N GLU A 116 7.10 -16.66 -5.01
CA GLU A 116 8.36 -16.89 -5.75
C GLU A 116 8.52 -18.37 -6.11
N ARG A 117 8.34 -19.27 -5.13
CA ARG A 117 8.37 -20.71 -5.36
C ARG A 117 7.32 -21.14 -6.38
N ARG A 118 6.09 -20.67 -6.25
CA ARG A 118 5.03 -21.00 -7.19
C ARG A 118 5.37 -20.57 -8.62
N ILE A 119 5.87 -19.35 -8.79
CA ILE A 119 6.30 -18.85 -10.10
C ILE A 119 7.38 -19.74 -10.69
N GLN A 120 8.38 -20.10 -9.91
CA GLN A 120 9.49 -20.95 -10.37
C GLN A 120 9.05 -22.39 -10.69
N THR A 121 8.26 -23.01 -9.81
CA THR A 121 7.93 -24.45 -9.93
C THR A 121 6.74 -24.72 -10.84
N GLU A 122 5.72 -23.87 -10.81
CA GLU A 122 4.47 -24.10 -11.57
C GLU A 122 4.49 -23.40 -12.94
N LEU A 123 5.22 -22.27 -13.06
CA LEU A 123 5.21 -21.45 -14.27
C LEU A 123 6.52 -21.54 -15.04
N GLY A 124 7.61 -21.95 -14.39
CA GLY A 124 8.95 -21.97 -15.00
C GLY A 124 9.47 -20.58 -15.41
N GLY A 125 8.84 -19.51 -14.91
CA GLY A 125 9.16 -18.13 -15.23
C GLY A 125 10.08 -17.47 -14.19
N GLU A 126 10.56 -16.28 -14.53
CA GLU A 126 11.29 -15.41 -13.60
C GLU A 126 10.32 -14.49 -12.87
N SER A 127 10.45 -14.43 -11.54
CA SER A 127 9.72 -13.48 -10.71
C SER A 127 10.42 -12.12 -10.71
N TRP A 128 9.73 -11.08 -11.15
CA TRP A 128 10.22 -9.72 -11.04
C TRP A 128 9.98 -9.16 -9.63
N GLY A 129 11.01 -8.56 -9.07
CA GLY A 129 10.93 -7.91 -7.76
C GLY A 129 12.07 -8.34 -6.83
N MET A 130 12.04 -7.82 -5.60
CA MET A 130 12.96 -8.24 -4.55
C MET A 130 12.72 -9.69 -4.16
N ARG A 131 13.77 -10.38 -3.70
CA ARG A 131 13.69 -11.78 -3.27
C ARG A 131 12.68 -11.94 -2.12
N GLY A 132 11.91 -13.00 -2.16
CA GLY A 132 10.72 -13.20 -1.31
C GLY A 132 11.02 -13.26 0.19
N ASP A 133 12.15 -13.80 0.61
CA ASP A 133 12.54 -13.84 2.03
C ASP A 133 12.88 -12.44 2.57
N LEU A 134 13.57 -11.61 1.78
CA LEU A 134 13.83 -10.21 2.11
C LEU A 134 12.52 -9.41 2.21
N VAL A 135 11.61 -9.61 1.25
CA VAL A 135 10.29 -8.98 1.24
C VAL A 135 9.51 -9.34 2.50
N SER A 136 9.43 -10.63 2.85
CA SER A 136 8.73 -11.08 4.05
C SER A 136 9.32 -10.52 5.34
N PHE A 137 10.65 -10.40 5.41
CA PHE A 137 11.34 -9.82 6.55
C PHE A 137 11.03 -8.33 6.73
N LEU A 138 11.17 -7.54 5.67
CA LEU A 138 10.92 -6.09 5.71
C LEU A 138 9.46 -5.74 5.92
N LYS A 139 8.54 -6.54 5.37
CA LYS A 139 7.10 -6.36 5.54
C LYS A 139 6.63 -6.66 6.96
N ASN A 140 7.25 -7.60 7.65
CA ASN A 140 6.86 -8.01 8.98
C ASN A 140 7.25 -6.94 10.01
N LYS A 141 6.25 -6.22 10.55
CA LYS A 141 6.45 -5.07 11.43
C LYS A 141 7.32 -5.39 12.66
N ALA A 142 7.17 -6.58 13.24
CA ALA A 142 7.97 -6.99 14.39
C ALA A 142 9.45 -7.17 14.02
N SER A 143 9.72 -7.91 12.95
CA SER A 143 11.08 -8.10 12.45
C SER A 143 11.70 -6.79 11.95
N PHE A 144 10.90 -5.95 11.30
CA PHE A 144 11.34 -4.66 10.79
C PHE A 144 11.73 -3.70 11.90
N TYR A 145 10.91 -3.55 12.96
CA TYR A 145 11.23 -2.67 14.08
C TYR A 145 12.48 -3.13 14.82
N GLN A 146 12.58 -4.43 15.13
CA GLN A 146 13.79 -4.99 15.74
C GLN A 146 15.05 -4.75 14.89
N PHE A 147 14.90 -4.87 13.56
CA PHE A 147 16.00 -4.61 12.64
C PHE A 147 16.39 -3.13 12.59
N ILE A 148 15.43 -2.20 12.61
CA ILE A 148 15.71 -0.76 12.64
C ILE A 148 16.44 -0.38 13.93
N ASP A 149 16.07 -0.96 15.07
CA ASP A 149 16.71 -0.69 16.38
C ASP A 149 18.16 -1.24 16.46
N GLU A 150 18.58 -2.13 15.55
CA GLU A 150 19.96 -2.62 15.49
C GLU A 150 20.96 -1.54 14.99
N PHE A 151 20.47 -0.42 14.47
CA PHE A 151 21.35 0.65 13.99
C PHE A 151 20.75 2.05 14.18
N GLU A 152 21.57 2.94 14.64
CA GLU A 152 21.22 4.34 14.76
C GLU A 152 21.30 5.05 13.39
N PHE A 153 20.32 5.84 13.08
CA PHE A 153 20.33 6.74 11.94
C PHE A 153 19.75 8.09 12.35
N GLU A 154 20.52 9.15 12.21
CA GLU A 154 20.11 10.48 12.65
C GLU A 154 18.82 10.93 11.95
N GLY A 155 17.86 11.39 12.73
CA GLY A 155 16.58 11.89 12.24
C GLY A 155 15.49 10.85 12.05
N PHE A 156 15.77 9.56 12.29
CA PHE A 156 14.78 8.47 12.18
C PHE A 156 14.86 7.52 13.36
N GLN A 157 13.71 7.05 13.82
CA GLN A 157 13.60 6.07 14.91
C GLN A 157 12.30 5.27 14.80
N THR A 158 12.20 4.17 15.52
CA THR A 158 10.92 3.47 15.73
C THR A 158 10.12 4.18 16.83
N PRO A 159 8.77 4.13 16.81
CA PRO A 159 7.99 4.45 18.02
C PRO A 159 8.40 3.56 19.17
N ASP A 160 8.24 4.01 20.43
CA ASP A 160 8.32 3.08 21.57
C ASP A 160 7.33 1.93 21.33
N TYR A 161 7.79 0.68 21.46
CA TYR A 161 6.97 -0.49 21.16
C TYR A 161 7.29 -1.71 22.02
N ARG A 162 6.36 -2.66 22.02
CA ARG A 162 6.54 -4.03 22.51
C ARG A 162 6.05 -5.02 21.49
N ILE A 163 6.60 -6.23 21.52
CA ILE A 163 6.11 -7.35 20.73
C ILE A 163 5.51 -8.35 21.71
N SER A 164 4.27 -8.75 21.44
CA SER A 164 3.53 -9.69 22.26
C SER A 164 2.91 -10.80 21.42
N HIS A 165 2.56 -11.89 22.05
CA HIS A 165 1.67 -12.89 21.48
C HIS A 165 0.21 -12.39 21.54
N VAL A 166 -0.63 -12.69 20.54
CA VAL A 166 -2.00 -12.19 20.46
C VAL A 166 -2.86 -12.54 21.69
N PHE A 167 -2.63 -13.69 22.32
CA PHE A 167 -3.36 -14.10 23.53
C PHE A 167 -2.91 -13.37 24.82
N ASP A 168 -1.77 -12.70 24.78
CA ASP A 168 -1.24 -11.93 25.90
C ASP A 168 -1.33 -10.42 25.69
N VAL A 169 -1.79 -9.99 24.49
CA VAL A 169 -1.65 -8.60 24.04
C VAL A 169 -2.36 -7.60 24.95
N SER A 170 -3.53 -7.91 25.49
CA SER A 170 -4.25 -6.99 26.40
C SER A 170 -3.47 -6.75 27.69
N ARG A 171 -2.91 -7.80 28.30
CA ARG A 171 -2.07 -7.71 29.48
C ARG A 171 -0.79 -6.91 29.24
N GLU A 172 -0.10 -7.20 28.14
CA GLU A 172 1.15 -6.51 27.80
C GLU A 172 0.89 -5.05 27.38
N ALA A 173 -0.21 -4.75 26.72
CA ALA A 173 -0.62 -3.39 26.40
C ALA A 173 -0.94 -2.57 27.66
N LEU A 174 -1.63 -3.18 28.65
CA LEU A 174 -1.92 -2.51 29.91
C LEU A 174 -0.64 -2.16 30.68
N LYS A 175 0.33 -3.07 30.77
CA LYS A 175 1.64 -2.79 31.36
C LYS A 175 2.38 -1.68 30.58
N PHE A 176 2.31 -1.71 29.26
CA PHE A 176 2.96 -0.71 28.43
C PHE A 176 2.33 0.68 28.61
N LEU A 177 1.00 0.76 28.72
CA LEU A 177 0.30 2.01 29.04
C LEU A 177 0.72 2.57 30.41
N HIS A 178 0.96 1.71 31.39
CA HIS A 178 1.47 2.14 32.69
C HIS A 178 2.84 2.77 32.55
N ASP A 179 3.78 2.13 31.86
CA ASP A 179 5.13 2.68 31.62
C ASP A 179 5.08 4.00 30.83
N ILE A 180 4.19 4.10 29.83
CA ILE A 180 3.98 5.33 29.08
C ILE A 180 3.48 6.44 30.01
N ASN A 181 2.50 6.16 30.84
CA ASN A 181 1.95 7.14 31.79
C ASN A 181 2.98 7.61 32.81
N GLU A 182 3.83 6.72 33.33
CA GLU A 182 4.94 7.09 34.21
C GLU A 182 5.93 8.00 33.48
N MET A 183 6.30 7.68 32.24
CA MET A 183 7.19 8.47 31.40
C MET A 183 6.60 9.85 31.12
N LEU A 184 5.31 9.95 30.78
CA LEU A 184 4.62 11.22 30.55
C LEU A 184 4.56 12.07 31.81
N THR A 185 4.30 11.46 32.97
CA THR A 185 4.30 12.13 34.28
C THR A 185 5.70 12.66 34.60
N TYR A 186 6.75 11.84 34.46
CA TYR A 186 8.12 12.21 34.71
C TYR A 186 8.60 13.37 33.82
N THR A 187 8.18 13.38 32.55
CA THR A 187 8.52 14.45 31.61
C THR A 187 7.63 15.69 31.73
N GLY A 188 6.61 15.67 32.62
CA GLY A 188 5.64 16.76 32.79
C GLY A 188 4.80 16.96 31.52
N MET A 189 4.40 15.86 30.87
CA MET A 189 3.58 15.83 29.66
C MET A 189 2.22 15.13 29.91
N SER A 190 1.62 15.38 31.09
CA SER A 190 0.36 14.72 31.51
C SER A 190 -0.84 14.98 30.57
N ASP A 191 -0.77 16.06 29.79
CA ASP A 191 -1.83 16.37 28.78
C ASP A 191 -1.63 15.65 27.44
N TYR A 192 -0.52 14.89 27.30
CA TYR A 192 -0.29 14.09 26.10
C TYR A 192 -1.29 12.92 26.03
N PRO A 193 -1.92 12.67 24.85
CA PRO A 193 -2.89 11.59 24.73
C PRO A 193 -2.27 10.23 25.05
N LEU A 194 -2.80 9.56 26.08
CA LEU A 194 -2.40 8.20 26.43
C LEU A 194 -3.08 7.21 25.48
N GLY A 195 -2.30 6.31 24.88
CA GLY A 195 -2.86 5.31 23.98
C GLY A 195 -1.81 4.39 23.34
N VAL A 196 -2.31 3.33 22.73
CA VAL A 196 -1.52 2.34 21.99
C VAL A 196 -2.18 1.96 20.67
N MET A 197 -1.35 1.68 19.66
CA MET A 197 -1.73 1.03 18.43
C MET A 197 -1.25 -0.42 18.46
N MET A 198 -2.17 -1.35 18.37
CA MET A 198 -1.87 -2.78 18.29
C MET A 198 -2.04 -3.26 16.85
N ARG A 199 -1.01 -3.87 16.26
CA ARG A 199 -1.00 -4.33 14.88
C ARG A 199 -0.44 -5.74 14.78
N ALA A 200 -1.14 -6.64 14.09
CA ALA A 200 -0.55 -7.91 13.72
C ALA A 200 0.74 -7.67 12.92
N ALA A 201 1.79 -8.43 13.22
CA ALA A 201 3.11 -8.21 12.61
C ALA A 201 3.08 -8.28 11.08
N GLU A 202 2.23 -9.12 10.52
CA GLU A 202 2.04 -9.25 9.05
C GLU A 202 0.69 -8.64 8.58
N SER A 203 0.14 -7.66 9.28
CA SER A 203 -1.06 -6.95 8.84
C SER A 203 -0.73 -5.92 7.75
N ASP A 204 -1.75 -5.58 6.94
CA ASP A 204 -1.67 -4.56 5.90
C ASP A 204 -3.05 -3.96 5.63
N GLY A 205 -3.11 -2.76 5.07
CA GLY A 205 -4.36 -2.11 4.68
C GLY A 205 -5.33 -1.90 5.85
N ASN A 206 -4.82 -1.71 7.06
CA ASN A 206 -5.55 -1.61 8.33
C ASN A 206 -6.21 -2.91 8.83
N TYR A 207 -6.17 -4.02 8.09
CA TYR A 207 -6.65 -5.30 8.60
C TYR A 207 -5.74 -5.82 9.71
N GLY A 208 -6.35 -6.30 10.81
CA GLY A 208 -5.60 -6.80 11.95
C GLY A 208 -4.89 -5.68 12.73
N CYS A 209 -5.52 -4.53 12.87
CA CYS A 209 -5.07 -3.46 13.76
C CYS A 209 -6.19 -2.95 14.67
N SER A 210 -5.82 -2.39 15.80
CA SER A 210 -6.73 -1.72 16.75
C SER A 210 -5.99 -0.56 17.42
N LEU A 211 -6.57 0.63 17.33
CA LEU A 211 -6.09 1.81 18.06
C LEU A 211 -6.94 1.96 19.34
N VAL A 212 -6.26 2.08 20.48
CA VAL A 212 -6.90 2.28 21.79
C VAL A 212 -6.28 3.51 22.45
N TYR A 213 -7.10 4.52 22.74
CA TYR A 213 -6.58 5.77 23.31
C TYR A 213 -7.62 6.48 24.17
N GLU A 214 -7.14 7.35 25.06
CA GLU A 214 -7.99 8.20 25.86
C GLU A 214 -8.66 9.29 25.03
N TYR A 215 -9.98 9.39 25.11
CA TYR A 215 -10.79 10.37 24.41
C TYR A 215 -11.93 10.86 25.31
N GLN A 216 -11.95 12.15 25.62
CA GLN A 216 -13.00 12.77 26.45
C GLN A 216 -13.27 12.01 27.78
N LYS A 217 -12.20 11.62 28.49
CA LYS A 217 -12.23 10.86 29.74
C LYS A 217 -12.83 9.45 29.62
N ARG A 218 -12.91 8.90 28.43
CA ARG A 218 -13.26 7.52 28.13
C ARG A 218 -12.15 6.86 27.31
N ILE A 219 -12.17 5.56 27.23
CA ILE A 219 -11.20 4.80 26.45
C ILE A 219 -11.85 4.43 25.12
N ARG A 220 -11.36 4.98 24.03
CA ARG A 220 -11.87 4.74 22.69
C ARG A 220 -11.09 3.62 22.01
N VAL A 221 -11.82 2.66 21.44
CA VAL A 221 -11.30 1.60 20.59
C VAL A 221 -11.73 1.88 19.15
N VAL A 222 -10.76 1.89 18.22
CA VAL A 222 -10.98 2.08 16.79
C VAL A 222 -10.43 0.85 16.05
N PRO A 223 -11.27 -0.15 15.77
CA PRO A 223 -10.85 -1.34 15.05
C PRO A 223 -10.56 -1.00 13.58
N ASN A 224 -9.51 -1.57 13.03
CA ASN A 224 -9.05 -1.37 11.65
C ASN A 224 -8.88 0.10 11.24
N GLY A 225 -8.71 1.03 12.19
CA GLY A 225 -8.61 2.47 11.93
C GLY A 225 -9.94 3.12 11.50
N GLU A 226 -11.07 2.42 11.55
CA GLU A 226 -12.38 2.91 11.11
C GLU A 226 -13.13 3.59 12.26
N VAL A 227 -13.04 4.92 12.34
CA VAL A 227 -13.69 5.73 13.39
C VAL A 227 -15.22 5.55 13.43
N THR A 228 -15.84 5.22 12.31
CA THR A 228 -17.27 4.88 12.24
C THR A 228 -17.65 3.64 13.07
N HIS A 229 -16.68 2.79 13.36
CA HIS A 229 -16.82 1.60 14.19
C HIS A 229 -16.21 1.79 15.59
N ALA A 230 -15.87 3.04 15.95
CA ALA A 230 -15.30 3.34 17.25
C ALA A 230 -16.33 3.12 18.39
N VAL A 231 -15.84 2.53 19.48
CA VAL A 231 -16.63 2.30 20.69
C VAL A 231 -15.88 2.82 21.90
N ASP A 232 -16.60 3.47 22.82
CA ASP A 232 -16.04 4.07 24.02
C ASP A 232 -16.32 3.18 25.25
N TYR A 233 -15.29 2.88 26.03
CA TYR A 233 -15.30 2.04 27.21
C TYR A 233 -15.00 2.84 28.50
N SER A 234 -15.34 2.26 29.65
CA SER A 234 -15.10 2.88 30.95
C SER A 234 -13.73 2.57 31.54
N SER A 235 -13.08 1.49 31.09
CA SER A 235 -11.78 1.07 31.59
C SER A 235 -10.85 0.59 30.48
N TRP A 236 -9.54 0.66 30.75
CA TRP A 236 -8.51 0.15 29.84
C TRP A 236 -8.59 -1.37 29.67
N GLU A 237 -8.90 -2.10 30.75
CA GLU A 237 -8.99 -3.56 30.73
C GLU A 237 -10.06 -4.04 29.76
N GLU A 238 -11.26 -3.42 29.83
CA GLU A 238 -12.37 -3.74 28.94
C GLU A 238 -12.02 -3.42 27.48
N ALA A 239 -11.50 -2.21 27.21
CA ALA A 239 -11.13 -1.76 25.89
C ALA A 239 -10.06 -2.65 25.24
N LEU A 240 -9.02 -3.01 26.01
CA LEU A 240 -7.93 -3.87 25.53
C LEU A 240 -8.39 -5.31 25.32
N ALA A 241 -9.29 -5.84 26.16
CA ALA A 241 -9.85 -7.18 25.97
C ALA A 241 -10.67 -7.26 24.68
N VAL A 242 -11.51 -6.27 24.40
CA VAL A 242 -12.28 -6.20 23.14
C VAL A 242 -11.35 -6.07 21.92
N SER A 243 -10.32 -5.24 22.03
CA SER A 243 -9.31 -5.11 20.96
C SER A 243 -8.56 -6.42 20.71
N GLN A 244 -8.23 -7.18 21.74
CA GLN A 244 -7.63 -8.51 21.62
C GLN A 244 -8.56 -9.48 20.87
N GLN A 245 -9.85 -9.51 21.22
CA GLN A 245 -10.82 -10.36 20.52
C GLN A 245 -10.96 -9.98 19.05
N HIS A 246 -10.97 -8.69 18.74
CA HIS A 246 -10.96 -8.21 17.36
C HIS A 246 -9.74 -8.73 16.60
N LEU A 247 -8.54 -8.60 17.14
CA LEU A 247 -7.30 -9.10 16.52
C LEU A 247 -7.36 -10.62 16.30
N ILE A 248 -7.80 -11.40 17.29
CA ILE A 248 -7.95 -12.85 17.19
C ILE A 248 -8.93 -13.22 16.06
N SER A 249 -10.06 -12.50 15.94
CA SER A 249 -11.08 -12.79 14.92
C SER A 249 -10.63 -12.47 13.48
N THR A 250 -9.67 -11.57 13.30
CA THR A 250 -9.21 -11.12 11.99
C THR A 250 -7.96 -11.86 11.51
N MET A 251 -7.23 -12.52 12.41
CA MET A 251 -5.96 -13.16 12.10
C MET A 251 -6.10 -14.66 11.73
N ASP A 252 -5.16 -15.13 10.91
CA ASP A 252 -4.86 -16.55 10.75
C ASP A 252 -3.77 -16.95 11.75
N LEU A 253 -4.20 -17.45 12.90
CA LEU A 253 -3.31 -17.79 14.02
C LEU A 253 -2.30 -18.90 13.71
N GLN A 254 -2.46 -19.63 12.60
CA GLN A 254 -1.47 -20.60 12.14
C GLN A 254 -0.32 -19.93 11.39
N LYS A 255 -0.50 -18.72 10.92
CA LYS A 255 0.48 -18.00 10.12
C LYS A 255 1.22 -16.93 10.92
N GLU A 256 0.52 -16.19 11.76
CA GLU A 256 1.13 -15.16 12.59
C GLU A 256 0.36 -15.01 13.90
N THR A 257 1.08 -14.86 14.99
CA THR A 257 0.52 -14.65 16.34
C THR A 257 1.13 -13.44 17.04
N ARG A 258 2.15 -12.81 16.43
CA ARG A 258 2.83 -11.65 17.02
C ARG A 258 2.05 -10.38 16.75
N ILE A 259 1.93 -9.58 17.78
CA ILE A 259 1.34 -8.24 17.76
C ILE A 259 2.43 -7.24 18.12
N VAL A 260 2.57 -6.20 17.32
CA VAL A 260 3.34 -5.01 17.67
C VAL A 260 2.42 -4.04 18.37
N ILE A 261 2.73 -3.73 19.62
CA ILE A 261 2.07 -2.73 20.44
C ILE A 261 2.96 -1.49 20.41
N SER A 262 2.57 -0.44 19.73
CA SER A 262 3.31 0.82 19.68
C SER A 262 2.58 1.91 20.43
N ARG A 263 3.33 2.85 21.03
CA ARG A 263 2.77 4.04 21.67
C ARG A 263 1.98 4.86 20.64
N TYR A 264 0.87 5.44 21.07
CA TYR A 264 0.18 6.46 20.29
C TYR A 264 1.11 7.66 20.09
N ILE A 265 1.20 8.14 18.86
CA ILE A 265 2.03 9.28 18.47
C ILE A 265 1.12 10.45 18.11
N ASP A 266 1.28 11.59 18.78
CA ASP A 266 0.76 12.86 18.27
C ASP A 266 1.49 13.18 16.97
N MET A 267 0.76 13.31 15.88
CA MET A 267 1.34 13.44 14.54
C MET A 267 0.71 14.59 13.75
N HIS A 268 1.54 15.31 13.02
CA HIS A 268 1.08 16.24 12.01
C HIS A 268 0.56 15.52 10.77
N ASP A 269 1.28 14.48 10.33
CA ASP A 269 0.96 13.73 9.12
C ASP A 269 1.71 12.40 9.08
N SER A 270 1.31 11.52 8.16
CA SER A 270 1.96 10.22 7.94
C SER A 270 2.10 9.92 6.44
N PRO A 271 3.03 10.61 5.75
CA PRO A 271 3.31 10.32 4.34
C PRO A 271 4.13 9.05 4.17
N GLY A 272 4.03 8.46 2.98
CA GLY A 272 4.95 7.42 2.52
C GLY A 272 5.96 7.98 1.52
N MET A 273 7.15 7.39 1.46
CA MET A 273 8.11 7.61 0.37
C MET A 273 8.20 6.34 -0.47
N SER A 274 7.86 6.46 -1.74
CA SER A 274 8.01 5.36 -2.70
C SER A 274 9.35 5.44 -3.42
N VAL A 275 9.95 4.28 -3.65
CA VAL A 275 11.19 4.13 -4.41
C VAL A 275 11.07 3.03 -5.45
N VAL A 276 11.84 3.14 -6.51
CA VAL A 276 12.09 2.08 -7.47
C VAL A 276 13.56 1.71 -7.44
N ILE A 277 13.84 0.42 -7.57
CA ILE A 277 15.18 -0.16 -7.52
C ILE A 277 15.41 -0.89 -8.85
N ILE A 278 16.48 -0.55 -9.56
CA ILE A 278 16.90 -1.23 -10.78
C ILE A 278 18.41 -1.45 -10.73
N ASP A 279 18.82 -2.71 -10.75
CA ASP A 279 20.23 -3.11 -10.74
C ASP A 279 21.02 -2.38 -9.63
N GLY A 280 20.44 -2.35 -8.43
CA GLY A 280 21.01 -1.74 -7.23
C GLY A 280 20.98 -0.22 -7.15
N HIS A 281 20.48 0.45 -8.18
CA HIS A 281 20.23 1.89 -8.12
C HIS A 281 18.85 2.17 -7.52
N ILE A 282 18.78 3.05 -6.54
CA ILE A 282 17.53 3.49 -5.93
C ILE A 282 17.18 4.88 -6.42
N GLU A 283 15.95 5.01 -6.93
CA GLU A 283 15.39 6.29 -7.34
C GLU A 283 14.14 6.62 -6.55
N SER A 284 14.07 7.82 -5.97
CA SER A 284 12.87 8.32 -5.32
C SER A 284 11.78 8.58 -6.35
N LEU A 285 10.57 8.10 -6.02
CA LEU A 285 9.32 8.46 -6.67
C LEU A 285 8.59 9.57 -5.88
N GLY A 286 9.27 10.18 -4.90
CA GLY A 286 8.72 11.22 -4.06
C GLY A 286 7.79 10.70 -2.96
N TRP A 287 7.18 11.66 -2.29
CA TRP A 287 6.25 11.42 -1.22
C TRP A 287 4.83 11.13 -1.75
N ASN A 288 4.16 10.20 -1.09
CA ASN A 288 2.74 9.93 -1.30
C ASN A 288 1.97 10.12 0.01
N GLY A 289 0.75 10.67 -0.11
CA GLY A 289 -0.16 10.88 1.02
C GLY A 289 -1.25 9.82 1.04
N GLN A 290 -1.77 9.55 2.22
CA GLN A 290 -2.96 8.72 2.40
C GLN A 290 -4.21 9.60 2.32
N LEU A 291 -5.19 9.21 1.51
CA LEU A 291 -6.51 9.81 1.50
C LEU A 291 -7.38 9.10 2.54
N GLN A 292 -7.94 9.87 3.45
CA GLN A 292 -8.83 9.38 4.49
C GLN A 292 -10.23 9.98 4.31
N LEU A 293 -11.26 9.23 4.65
CA LEU A 293 -12.60 9.79 4.75
C LEU A 293 -12.65 10.74 5.94
N GLU A 294 -13.43 11.82 5.81
CA GLU A 294 -13.67 12.76 6.89
C GLU A 294 -14.12 12.01 8.15
N GLY A 295 -13.47 12.30 9.28
CA GLY A 295 -13.73 11.61 10.54
C GLY A 295 -13.22 10.16 10.64
N SER A 296 -12.45 9.66 9.67
CA SER A 296 -11.88 8.30 9.68
C SER A 296 -10.35 8.34 9.59
N LYS A 297 -9.69 7.34 10.22
CA LYS A 297 -8.26 7.06 10.04
C LYS A 297 -8.01 5.98 8.99
N ALA A 298 -9.08 5.39 8.43
CA ALA A 298 -8.96 4.37 7.40
C ALA A 298 -8.52 5.00 6.08
N CYS A 299 -7.46 4.45 5.49
CA CYS A 299 -7.02 4.83 4.16
C CYS A 299 -8.05 4.36 3.12
N VAL A 300 -8.58 5.28 2.33
CA VAL A 300 -9.48 5.00 1.21
C VAL A 300 -8.82 5.18 -0.14
N GLY A 301 -7.60 5.68 -0.16
CA GLY A 301 -6.82 5.90 -1.37
C GLY A 301 -5.48 6.56 -1.07
N THR A 302 -4.75 6.88 -2.11
CA THR A 302 -3.45 7.55 -2.02
C THR A 302 -3.35 8.65 -3.07
N SER A 303 -2.52 9.65 -2.81
CA SER A 303 -2.26 10.72 -3.78
C SER A 303 -0.79 11.14 -3.77
N THR A 304 -0.37 11.87 -4.78
CA THR A 304 0.86 12.68 -4.67
C THR A 304 0.73 13.55 -3.42
N TYR A 305 1.73 13.47 -2.54
CA TYR A 305 1.69 14.18 -1.27
C TYR A 305 1.67 15.69 -1.47
N LYS A 306 0.71 16.34 -0.85
CA LYS A 306 0.61 17.79 -0.79
C LYS A 306 0.65 18.21 0.69
N PRO A 307 1.73 18.86 1.15
CA PRO A 307 1.82 19.32 2.53
C PRO A 307 0.69 20.29 2.86
N ALA A 308 0.12 20.17 4.06
CA ALA A 308 -0.99 21.00 4.50
C ALA A 308 -0.62 22.49 4.64
N ASN A 309 0.67 22.81 4.78
CA ASN A 309 1.15 24.19 4.92
C ASN A 309 2.61 24.36 4.46
N ALA A 310 3.06 25.61 4.34
CA ALA A 310 4.41 25.92 3.89
C ALA A 310 5.52 25.41 4.81
N SER A 311 5.27 25.25 6.12
CA SER A 311 6.25 24.68 7.04
C SER A 311 6.48 23.20 6.79
N LEU A 312 5.42 22.44 6.58
CA LEU A 312 5.49 21.03 6.19
C LEU A 312 6.12 20.85 4.81
N ALA A 313 5.87 21.77 3.86
CA ALA A 313 6.51 21.73 2.55
C ALA A 313 8.03 21.90 2.64
N ARG A 314 8.52 22.86 3.43
CA ARG A 314 9.96 23.05 3.67
C ARG A 314 10.56 21.86 4.41
N LEU A 315 9.85 21.30 5.37
CA LEU A 315 10.27 20.11 6.09
C LEU A 315 10.43 18.93 5.11
N GLN A 316 9.47 18.72 4.25
CA GLN A 316 9.51 17.70 3.21
C GLN A 316 10.73 17.86 2.30
N GLU A 317 10.95 19.05 1.74
CA GLU A 317 12.10 19.32 0.87
C GLU A 317 13.43 19.02 1.56
N SER A 318 13.57 19.42 2.84
CA SER A 318 14.79 19.18 3.61
C SER A 318 15.02 17.71 3.95
N TYR A 319 13.96 16.93 4.11
CA TYR A 319 14.03 15.52 4.53
C TYR A 319 13.92 14.51 3.38
N GLU A 320 13.57 14.92 2.16
CA GLU A 320 13.45 13.98 1.05
C GLU A 320 14.77 13.25 0.79
N GLY A 321 15.86 13.96 0.64
CA GLY A 321 17.19 13.38 0.47
C GLY A 321 17.63 12.53 1.65
N HIS A 322 17.35 12.96 2.88
CA HIS A 322 17.65 12.21 4.11
C HIS A 322 16.83 10.91 4.17
N THR A 323 15.53 10.96 3.86
CA THR A 323 14.66 9.77 3.86
C THR A 323 15.09 8.79 2.80
N LEU A 324 15.47 9.25 1.61
CA LEU A 324 16.01 8.39 0.56
C LEU A 324 17.29 7.69 1.00
N THR A 325 18.24 8.45 1.56
CA THR A 325 19.52 7.93 2.10
C THR A 325 19.29 6.92 3.21
N TYR A 326 18.36 7.21 4.12
CA TYR A 326 17.95 6.29 5.16
C TYR A 326 17.37 5.00 4.59
N PHE A 327 16.42 5.11 3.67
CA PHE A 327 15.76 3.96 3.10
C PHE A 327 16.74 3.08 2.28
N GLU A 328 17.64 3.72 1.55
CA GLU A 328 18.72 3.02 0.85
C GLU A 328 19.61 2.24 1.82
N ALA A 329 20.01 2.86 2.96
CA ALA A 329 20.79 2.19 3.99
C ALA A 329 20.05 0.99 4.60
N VAL A 330 18.76 1.13 4.87
CA VAL A 330 17.87 0.04 5.34
C VAL A 330 17.87 -1.13 4.34
N LEU A 331 17.62 -0.85 3.07
CA LEU A 331 17.53 -1.88 2.03
C LEU A 331 18.88 -2.57 1.79
N LYS A 332 20.00 -1.82 1.72
CA LYS A 332 21.34 -2.37 1.58
C LYS A 332 21.73 -3.28 2.76
N ARG A 333 21.39 -2.86 3.97
CA ARG A 333 21.70 -3.63 5.19
C ARG A 333 20.85 -4.90 5.26
N ALA A 334 19.57 -4.80 4.92
CA ALA A 334 18.68 -5.95 4.85
C ALA A 334 19.14 -6.93 3.75
N ALA A 335 19.48 -6.46 2.55
CA ALA A 335 20.00 -7.30 1.47
C ALA A 335 21.27 -8.06 1.93
N ARG A 336 22.21 -7.37 2.60
CA ARG A 336 23.41 -8.00 3.15
C ARG A 336 23.10 -9.09 4.18
N ARG A 337 22.12 -8.87 5.05
CA ARG A 337 21.67 -9.86 6.05
C ARG A 337 21.20 -11.17 5.40
N PHE A 338 20.61 -11.08 4.22
CA PHE A 338 20.12 -12.22 3.44
C PHE A 338 21.11 -12.71 2.37
N GLY A 339 22.34 -12.21 2.34
CA GLY A 339 23.34 -12.59 1.35
C GLY A 339 22.95 -12.23 -0.08
N ILE A 340 22.15 -11.16 -0.26
CA ILE A 340 21.73 -10.68 -1.57
C ILE A 340 22.74 -9.64 -2.07
N ASP A 341 23.20 -9.83 -3.31
CA ASP A 341 23.95 -8.80 -4.01
C ASP A 341 23.03 -7.64 -4.37
N PHE A 342 23.22 -6.51 -3.70
CA PHE A 342 22.40 -5.33 -3.91
C PHE A 342 22.48 -4.79 -5.34
N SER A 343 23.62 -5.00 -6.00
CA SER A 343 23.82 -4.55 -7.41
C SER A 343 22.93 -5.25 -8.43
N SER A 344 22.35 -6.40 -8.07
CA SER A 344 21.39 -7.13 -8.90
C SER A 344 19.94 -6.93 -8.49
N MET A 345 19.70 -6.14 -7.41
CA MET A 345 18.35 -6.00 -6.86
C MET A 345 17.46 -5.13 -7.74
N ARG A 346 16.23 -5.58 -7.92
CA ARG A 346 15.16 -4.88 -8.63
C ARG A 346 13.88 -4.91 -7.81
N GLY A 347 13.04 -3.89 -7.97
CA GLY A 347 11.73 -3.88 -7.35
C GLY A 347 11.21 -2.47 -7.07
N VAL A 348 10.09 -2.43 -6.38
CA VAL A 348 9.51 -1.21 -5.83
C VAL A 348 9.31 -1.38 -4.32
N ALA A 349 9.42 -0.30 -3.59
CA ALA A 349 9.16 -0.31 -2.16
C ALA A 349 8.59 1.04 -1.72
N ASN A 350 7.94 1.04 -0.57
CA ASN A 350 7.49 2.25 0.10
C ASN A 350 7.82 2.14 1.59
N ILE A 351 8.23 3.26 2.19
CA ILE A 351 8.42 3.38 3.63
C ILE A 351 7.45 4.43 4.15
N ASP A 352 6.67 4.06 5.16
CA ASP A 352 5.72 4.97 5.80
C ASP A 352 6.37 5.66 6.99
N ILE A 353 6.30 6.99 7.00
CA ILE A 353 6.92 7.85 8.00
C ILE A 353 5.82 8.58 8.77
N ILE A 354 5.99 8.73 10.08
CA ILE A 354 5.16 9.60 10.91
C ILE A 354 5.92 10.89 11.17
N LEU A 355 5.34 12.01 10.76
CA LEU A 355 5.83 13.34 11.08
C LEU A 355 5.30 13.74 12.47
N PRO A 356 6.18 13.90 13.49
CA PRO A 356 5.77 14.23 14.85
C PRO A 356 4.99 15.54 14.90
N GLY A 357 3.91 15.55 15.68
CA GLY A 357 3.19 16.75 16.06
C GLY A 357 3.95 17.60 17.09
N ASP A 358 3.35 18.71 17.49
CA ASP A 358 3.99 19.65 18.41
C ASP A 358 4.22 19.02 19.79
N MET A 359 3.25 18.28 20.31
CA MET A 359 3.36 17.60 21.59
C MET A 359 4.41 16.50 21.55
N GLU A 360 4.45 15.73 20.46
CA GLU A 360 5.44 14.68 20.27
C GLU A 360 6.87 15.26 20.18
N THR A 361 7.05 16.33 19.40
CA THR A 361 8.34 17.04 19.29
C THR A 361 8.79 17.55 20.65
N MET A 362 7.88 18.08 21.47
CA MET A 362 8.16 18.50 22.84
C MET A 362 8.54 17.32 23.74
N LEU A 363 7.82 16.21 23.63
CA LEU A 363 8.11 14.99 24.40
C LEU A 363 9.52 14.45 24.08
N GLN A 364 9.88 14.35 22.79
CA GLN A 364 11.23 13.94 22.38
C GLN A 364 12.32 14.80 23.02
N LYS A 365 12.16 16.14 22.99
CA LYS A 365 13.10 17.08 23.63
C LYS A 365 13.19 16.87 25.15
N LYS A 366 12.06 16.70 25.84
CA LYS A 366 12.02 16.46 27.29
C LYS A 366 12.64 15.11 27.68
N ARG A 367 12.61 14.12 26.79
CA ARG A 367 13.32 12.84 26.94
C ARG A 367 14.83 12.95 26.61
N GLY A 368 15.32 14.10 26.19
CA GLY A 368 16.70 14.32 25.79
C GLY A 368 17.04 13.83 24.37
N TYR A 369 16.03 13.53 23.56
CA TYR A 369 16.23 13.10 22.17
C TYR A 369 16.30 14.32 21.23
N LYS A 370 17.06 14.18 20.14
CA LYS A 370 16.92 15.08 19.00
C LYS A 370 15.59 14.80 18.32
N PRO A 371 14.89 15.84 17.80
CA PRO A 371 13.68 15.61 17.02
C PRO A 371 13.94 14.65 15.86
N ALA A 372 13.13 13.61 15.78
CA ALA A 372 13.24 12.56 14.76
C ALA A 372 11.86 12.16 14.24
N HIS A 373 11.82 11.73 12.99
CA HIS A 373 10.63 11.10 12.41
C HIS A 373 10.53 9.64 12.87
N TYR A 374 9.31 9.14 12.92
CA TYR A 374 9.09 7.73 13.20
C TYR A 374 8.90 6.95 11.91
N VAL A 375 9.53 5.80 11.84
CA VAL A 375 9.33 4.83 10.78
C VAL A 375 8.19 3.91 11.19
N ALA A 376 7.09 3.95 10.46
CA ALA A 376 5.89 3.20 10.79
C ALA A 376 5.92 1.77 10.22
N GLU A 377 6.27 1.61 8.95
CA GLU A 377 6.37 0.31 8.28
C GLU A 377 7.14 0.40 6.97
N CYS A 378 7.57 -0.75 6.46
CA CYS A 378 8.12 -0.90 5.13
C CYS A 378 7.18 -1.76 4.28
N ASN A 379 6.85 -1.28 3.09
CA ASN A 379 6.03 -1.95 2.08
C ASN A 379 6.91 -2.31 0.87
N PRO A 380 7.68 -3.43 0.90
CA PRO A 380 8.61 -3.82 -0.17
C PRO A 380 7.86 -4.48 -1.34
N ARG A 381 6.95 -3.74 -1.95
CA ARG A 381 5.99 -4.21 -2.97
C ARG A 381 5.41 -3.05 -3.76
N TRP A 382 4.67 -3.37 -4.80
CA TRP A 382 3.74 -2.41 -5.39
C TRP A 382 2.76 -1.90 -4.34
N THR A 383 2.45 -0.62 -4.41
CA THR A 383 1.43 0.02 -3.58
C THR A 383 0.30 0.52 -4.48
N ASN A 384 -0.80 0.95 -3.90
CA ASN A 384 -1.87 1.60 -4.65
C ASN A 384 -1.36 2.77 -5.49
N TYR A 385 -0.42 3.52 -4.95
CA TYR A 385 0.19 4.67 -5.58
C TYR A 385 1.06 4.27 -6.78
N THR A 386 2.01 3.36 -6.60
CA THR A 386 2.93 2.94 -7.66
C THR A 386 2.23 2.15 -8.76
N ASP A 387 1.23 1.33 -8.42
CA ASP A 387 0.38 0.62 -9.37
C ASP A 387 -0.46 1.59 -10.23
N ALA A 388 -0.99 2.64 -9.62
CA ALA A 388 -1.73 3.68 -10.36
C ALA A 388 -0.83 4.48 -11.32
N ILE A 389 0.39 4.83 -10.91
CA ILE A 389 1.37 5.49 -11.77
C ILE A 389 1.62 4.63 -13.03
N MET A 390 1.84 3.32 -12.83
CA MET A 390 2.07 2.40 -13.94
C MET A 390 0.84 2.27 -14.84
N THR A 391 -0.37 2.29 -14.27
CA THR A 391 -1.61 2.31 -15.04
C THR A 391 -1.66 3.54 -15.96
N ILE A 392 -1.38 4.74 -15.46
CA ILE A 392 -1.37 5.97 -16.26
C ILE A 392 -0.30 5.95 -17.35
N ILE A 393 0.88 5.41 -17.07
CA ILE A 393 1.94 5.22 -18.09
C ILE A 393 1.41 4.33 -19.22
N GLY A 394 0.80 3.20 -18.86
CA GLY A 394 0.29 2.23 -19.84
C GLY A 394 -0.83 2.81 -20.71
N VAL A 395 -1.86 3.41 -20.10
CA VAL A 395 -3.00 3.98 -20.85
C VAL A 395 -2.60 5.18 -21.72
N ASN A 396 -1.47 5.81 -21.43
CA ASN A 396 -0.88 6.85 -22.27
C ASN A 396 0.04 6.29 -23.37
N GLY A 397 0.18 4.97 -23.49
CA GLY A 397 1.06 4.31 -24.47
C GLY A 397 2.54 4.63 -24.28
N LYS A 398 2.94 5.06 -23.08
CA LYS A 398 4.33 5.40 -22.76
C LYS A 398 5.11 4.17 -22.33
N LYS A 399 6.44 4.19 -22.53
CA LYS A 399 7.34 3.14 -22.01
C LYS A 399 7.34 3.15 -20.47
N GLN A 400 7.38 1.99 -19.86
CA GLN A 400 7.43 1.79 -18.41
C GLN A 400 8.86 2.06 -17.89
N THR A 401 9.20 3.33 -17.71
CA THR A 401 10.51 3.82 -17.24
C THR A 401 10.37 4.70 -16.01
N ILE A 402 11.45 4.86 -15.25
CA ILE A 402 11.48 5.74 -14.07
C ILE A 402 11.17 7.19 -14.48
N GLY A 403 11.70 7.66 -15.61
CA GLY A 403 11.43 9.02 -16.10
C GLY A 403 9.95 9.26 -16.37
N ASN A 404 9.25 8.29 -16.95
CA ASN A 404 7.81 8.39 -17.15
C ASN A 404 7.02 8.29 -15.83
N MET A 405 7.49 7.50 -14.85
CA MET A 405 6.89 7.50 -13.50
C MET A 405 6.98 8.89 -12.85
N LYS A 406 8.18 9.49 -12.87
CA LYS A 406 8.39 10.85 -12.33
C LYS A 406 7.54 11.90 -13.07
N ALA A 407 7.36 11.77 -14.38
CA ALA A 407 6.50 12.67 -15.15
C ALA A 407 5.03 12.60 -14.71
N VAL A 408 4.48 11.39 -14.54
CA VAL A 408 3.10 11.20 -14.02
C VAL A 408 2.94 11.79 -12.61
N ILE A 409 3.93 11.59 -11.75
CA ILE A 409 3.90 12.13 -10.38
C ILE A 409 3.90 13.66 -10.40
N LYS A 410 4.72 14.26 -11.24
CA LYS A 410 4.79 15.73 -11.42
C LYS A 410 3.48 16.32 -11.92
N GLU A 411 2.77 15.63 -12.79
CA GLU A 411 1.44 16.03 -13.29
C GLU A 411 0.36 15.90 -12.20
N GLY A 412 0.59 15.05 -11.20
CA GLY A 412 -0.34 14.75 -10.10
C GLY A 412 -1.14 13.49 -10.34
N ILE A 413 -1.30 12.69 -9.28
CA ILE A 413 -2.09 11.46 -9.30
C ILE A 413 -2.77 11.24 -7.95
N ALA A 414 -3.98 10.73 -8.00
CA ALA A 414 -4.74 10.29 -6.83
C ALA A 414 -5.48 8.99 -7.13
N THR A 415 -5.67 8.16 -6.11
CA THR A 415 -6.50 6.95 -6.20
C THR A 415 -7.58 6.99 -5.14
N ILE A 416 -8.73 6.42 -5.45
CA ILE A 416 -9.77 6.09 -4.47
C ILE A 416 -10.08 4.61 -4.64
N ASP A 417 -9.90 3.82 -3.60
CA ASP A 417 -10.11 2.37 -3.65
C ASP A 417 -11.45 1.93 -3.06
N LYS A 418 -12.13 2.84 -2.37
CA LYS A 418 -13.44 2.60 -1.74
C LYS A 418 -14.46 3.64 -2.21
N PHE A 419 -14.70 3.69 -3.53
CA PHE A 419 -15.73 4.55 -4.10
C PHE A 419 -17.05 3.79 -4.16
N TYR A 420 -17.97 4.13 -3.27
CA TYR A 420 -19.30 3.51 -3.19
C TYR A 420 -20.27 4.23 -4.12
N LEU A 421 -20.87 3.47 -5.04
CA LEU A 421 -21.97 3.99 -5.88
C LEU A 421 -23.28 3.97 -5.12
N PRO A 422 -24.20 4.89 -5.42
CA PRO A 422 -25.60 4.77 -5.03
C PRO A 422 -26.18 3.41 -5.48
N GLN A 423 -27.04 2.81 -4.64
CA GLN A 423 -27.58 1.45 -4.87
C GLN A 423 -28.29 1.25 -6.23
N ALA A 424 -28.83 2.33 -6.80
CA ALA A 424 -29.55 2.28 -8.08
C ALA A 424 -28.62 2.23 -9.31
N LEU A 425 -27.31 2.38 -9.16
CA LEU A 425 -26.38 2.46 -10.29
C LEU A 425 -25.66 1.14 -10.53
N ASP A 426 -25.70 0.69 -11.82
CA ASP A 426 -24.91 -0.45 -12.28
C ASP A 426 -23.44 -0.05 -12.49
N PRO A 427 -22.47 -0.73 -11.82
CA PRO A 427 -21.05 -0.48 -12.03
C PRO A 427 -20.58 -0.58 -13.49
N LYS A 428 -21.23 -1.41 -14.31
CA LYS A 428 -20.91 -1.54 -15.76
C LYS A 428 -21.25 -0.27 -16.52
N GLN A 429 -22.41 0.33 -16.23
CA GLN A 429 -22.82 1.59 -16.84
C GLN A 429 -21.91 2.74 -16.42
N VAL A 430 -21.59 2.82 -15.12
CA VAL A 430 -20.65 3.84 -14.60
C VAL A 430 -19.29 3.71 -15.26
N ARG A 431 -18.75 2.49 -15.40
CA ARG A 431 -17.48 2.25 -16.07
C ARG A 431 -17.51 2.67 -17.55
N ALA A 432 -18.60 2.41 -18.27
CA ALA A 432 -18.75 2.83 -19.66
C ALA A 432 -18.76 4.36 -19.78
N SER A 433 -19.47 5.06 -18.89
CA SER A 433 -19.47 6.53 -18.84
C SER A 433 -18.10 7.10 -18.48
N ILE A 434 -17.39 6.49 -17.52
CA ILE A 434 -16.00 6.85 -17.21
C ILE A 434 -15.12 6.73 -18.45
N PHE A 435 -15.23 5.63 -19.20
CA PHE A 435 -14.43 5.41 -20.41
C PHE A 435 -14.67 6.49 -21.45
N GLN A 436 -15.92 6.86 -21.70
CA GLN A 436 -16.29 7.92 -22.63
C GLN A 436 -15.72 9.26 -22.19
N GLN A 437 -15.93 9.63 -20.94
CA GLN A 437 -15.45 10.90 -20.37
C GLN A 437 -13.91 10.98 -20.36
N ASP A 438 -13.22 9.87 -20.08
CA ASP A 438 -11.76 9.82 -20.10
C ASP A 438 -11.19 10.12 -21.51
N GLN A 439 -11.87 9.70 -22.61
CA GLN A 439 -11.42 10.02 -23.97
C GLN A 439 -11.50 11.53 -24.25
N GLU A 440 -12.47 12.23 -23.70
CA GLU A 440 -12.60 13.68 -23.81
C GLU A 440 -11.54 14.40 -22.96
N LEU A 441 -11.38 13.99 -21.72
CA LEU A 441 -10.42 14.58 -20.76
C LEU A 441 -8.96 14.36 -21.19
N LYS A 442 -8.66 13.26 -21.84
CA LYS A 442 -7.31 12.93 -22.32
C LYS A 442 -6.67 14.05 -23.14
N GLN A 443 -7.45 14.82 -23.91
CA GLN A 443 -6.96 15.93 -24.72
C GLN A 443 -6.37 17.06 -23.87
N SER A 444 -6.85 17.23 -22.64
CA SER A 444 -6.31 18.21 -21.67
C SER A 444 -5.25 17.63 -20.73
N GLY A 445 -4.80 16.38 -20.93
CA GLY A 445 -3.88 15.70 -20.03
C GLY A 445 -4.51 15.18 -18.72
N THR A 446 -5.83 15.36 -18.57
CA THR A 446 -6.57 14.87 -17.40
C THR A 446 -7.08 13.45 -17.67
N ARG A 447 -7.12 12.58 -16.64
CA ARG A 447 -7.57 11.20 -16.78
C ARG A 447 -8.47 10.78 -15.62
N ILE A 448 -9.45 9.93 -15.94
CA ILE A 448 -10.27 9.18 -14.98
C ILE A 448 -10.26 7.72 -15.40
N ILE A 449 -9.70 6.85 -14.58
CA ILE A 449 -9.59 5.42 -14.90
C ILE A 449 -10.29 4.59 -13.83
N CYS A 450 -11.17 3.70 -14.25
CA CYS A 450 -11.72 2.66 -13.39
C CYS A 450 -10.72 1.50 -13.28
N ARG A 451 -10.15 1.24 -12.10
CA ARG A 451 -9.19 0.15 -11.87
C ARG A 451 -9.79 -1.11 -11.25
N MET A 452 -11.01 -1.03 -10.76
CA MET A 452 -11.77 -2.16 -10.22
C MET A 452 -13.24 -2.00 -10.57
N ALA A 453 -13.84 -3.03 -11.14
CA ALA A 453 -15.21 -2.98 -11.62
C ALA A 453 -16.26 -3.36 -10.56
N LYS A 454 -15.86 -4.01 -9.46
CA LYS A 454 -16.75 -4.39 -8.35
C LYS A 454 -16.88 -3.26 -7.35
N GLN A 455 -18.01 -3.23 -6.64
CA GLN A 455 -18.19 -2.28 -5.53
C GLN A 455 -17.51 -2.74 -4.25
N PRO A 456 -16.86 -1.82 -3.52
CA PRO A 456 -16.59 -0.44 -3.92
C PRO A 456 -15.67 -0.35 -5.14
N MET A 457 -15.93 0.61 -6.02
CA MET A 457 -15.10 0.79 -7.21
C MET A 457 -13.73 1.39 -6.84
N GLY A 458 -12.71 1.03 -7.61
CA GLY A 458 -11.40 1.66 -7.56
C GLY A 458 -11.24 2.65 -8.71
N LEU A 459 -10.83 3.88 -8.39
CA LEU A 459 -10.64 4.96 -9.36
C LEU A 459 -9.20 5.49 -9.31
N ILE A 460 -8.71 5.95 -10.46
CA ILE A 460 -7.48 6.73 -10.59
C ILE A 460 -7.84 8.06 -11.24
N PHE A 461 -7.34 9.14 -10.67
CA PHE A 461 -7.38 10.49 -11.23
C PHE A 461 -5.95 10.93 -11.51
N ALA A 462 -5.69 11.53 -12.67
CA ALA A 462 -4.36 12.04 -13.00
C ALA A 462 -4.45 13.37 -13.79
N GLY A 463 -3.39 14.17 -13.73
CA GLY A 463 -3.36 15.53 -14.29
C GLY A 463 -4.09 16.51 -13.38
N ASP A 464 -5.12 17.19 -13.89
CA ASP A 464 -6.00 18.04 -13.09
C ASP A 464 -6.96 17.18 -12.26
N ILE A 465 -6.54 16.86 -11.02
CA ILE A 465 -7.27 15.95 -10.12
C ILE A 465 -8.62 16.55 -9.74
N ASP A 466 -8.70 17.85 -9.48
CA ASP A 466 -9.94 18.50 -9.05
C ASP A 466 -10.99 18.46 -10.17
N LYS A 467 -10.57 18.74 -11.41
CA LYS A 467 -11.40 18.59 -12.59
C LYS A 467 -11.87 17.14 -12.78
N ALA A 468 -10.95 16.18 -12.66
CA ALA A 468 -11.28 14.77 -12.81
C ALA A 468 -12.30 14.28 -11.76
N GLN A 469 -12.18 14.72 -10.51
CA GLN A 469 -13.12 14.40 -9.45
C GLN A 469 -14.49 15.06 -9.66
N GLN A 470 -14.52 16.30 -10.18
CA GLN A 470 -15.76 16.98 -10.54
C GLN A 470 -16.50 16.22 -11.65
N GLU A 471 -15.78 15.80 -12.69
CA GLU A 471 -16.37 15.03 -13.79
C GLU A 471 -16.89 13.66 -13.33
N MET A 472 -16.21 13.00 -12.39
CA MET A 472 -16.74 11.77 -11.78
C MET A 472 -18.05 12.02 -11.03
N THR A 473 -18.15 13.16 -10.34
CA THR A 473 -19.39 13.58 -9.66
C THR A 473 -20.51 13.81 -10.67
N ASN A 474 -20.23 14.49 -11.77
CA ASN A 474 -21.17 14.72 -12.87
C ASN A 474 -21.70 13.40 -13.45
N ILE A 475 -20.80 12.44 -13.75
CA ILE A 475 -21.19 11.10 -14.25
C ILE A 475 -22.19 10.42 -13.30
N VAL A 476 -21.96 10.44 -12.01
CA VAL A 476 -22.84 9.81 -11.02
C VAL A 476 -24.21 10.51 -10.99
N GLN A 477 -24.24 11.83 -11.00
CA GLN A 477 -25.47 12.62 -10.98
C GLN A 477 -26.31 12.41 -12.24
N ASP A 478 -25.69 12.40 -13.42
CA ASP A 478 -26.37 12.19 -14.70
C ASP A 478 -27.02 10.80 -14.75
N LEU A 479 -26.26 9.76 -14.35
CA LEU A 479 -26.79 8.38 -14.32
C LEU A 479 -27.93 8.21 -13.30
N GLN A 480 -27.86 8.87 -12.14
CA GLN A 480 -28.94 8.88 -11.16
C GLN A 480 -30.22 9.55 -11.74
N THR A 481 -30.06 10.65 -12.45
CA THR A 481 -31.17 11.38 -13.07
C THR A 481 -31.87 10.53 -14.13
N VAL A 482 -31.11 9.74 -14.90
CA VAL A 482 -31.65 8.79 -15.87
C VAL A 482 -32.37 7.64 -15.17
N SER A 483 -31.77 7.06 -14.12
CA SER A 483 -32.36 5.95 -13.35
C SER A 483 -33.67 6.31 -12.64
N MET A 484 -33.87 7.57 -12.25
CA MET A 484 -35.12 8.03 -11.62
C MET A 484 -36.27 8.27 -12.61
N ARG A 485 -35.99 8.27 -13.91
CA ARG A 485 -37.00 8.47 -14.98
C ARG A 485 -37.56 7.14 -15.53
N HIS A 486 -37.00 6.03 -15.16
CA HIS A 486 -37.40 4.68 -15.51
C HIS A 486 -37.87 3.89 -14.28
#